data_59572b6a7c707d523d21b0006c4e9d79
#
_entry.id   59572b6a7c707d523d21b0006c4e9d79
#
_cell.length_a   1.000
_cell.length_b   1.000
_cell.length_c   1.000
_cell.angle_alpha   90.00
_cell.angle_beta   90.00
_cell.angle_gamma   90.00
#
_symmetry.space_group_name_H-M   'P 1'
#
loop_
_entity.id
_entity.type
_entity.pdbx_description
1 polymer ?
#
loop_
_entity_poly.entity_id
_entity_poly.type
_entity_poly.pdbx_seq_one_letter_code
_entity_poly.pdbx_strand_id
1 'polypeptide(L)'
;MIITGKKFKLSYSQNQMKFATRSPFDVNSDFVNLNTYFRDRPLDDLLWWCLSTFGDKVAQVTSFGPTGMIILDHLAKLSPGVKVITIDTNFLFEETYSFRDQIQQRYPIQLGICQSSLTPEAQAQIYQPNLWQVDPDLCCYLRKVIPLREALQGLDAWITGLRRDQSPTRMTLPLVSWDAKYNLVKINPLANWTRDQVWAYILINNIPYNPLHNRGYASIGCTHCTCPIINPLNERSGRWQGHPKIECGIHV
;
A
#
# COMPACT_ATOMS: atom_id res chain seq x y z
N MET A 1 41.47 2.49 25.13
CA MET A 1 40.97 1.21 24.55
C MET A 1 40.01 1.59 23.44
N ILE A 2 40.51 1.62 22.20
CA ILE A 2 39.78 2.16 21.03
C ILE A 2 39.06 0.98 20.38
N ILE A 3 37.73 0.98 20.36
CA ILE A 3 36.93 -0.03 19.67
C ILE A 3 36.66 0.49 18.25
N THR A 4 37.41 -0.07 17.29
CA THR A 4 37.26 0.20 15.87
C THR A 4 36.01 -0.46 15.32
N GLY A 5 35.07 0.35 14.85
CA GLY A 5 33.84 -0.10 14.17
C GLY A 5 34.17 -0.73 12.82
N LYS A 6 33.94 -2.03 12.66
CA LYS A 6 33.93 -2.70 11.37
C LYS A 6 32.64 -2.33 10.62
N LYS A 7 32.77 -1.52 9.57
CA LYS A 7 31.73 -1.34 8.54
C LYS A 7 31.57 -2.65 7.78
N PHE A 8 30.45 -3.32 7.95
CA PHE A 8 30.05 -4.41 7.07
C PHE A 8 29.69 -3.82 5.69
N LYS A 9 30.60 -3.93 4.75
CA LYS A 9 30.28 -3.81 3.33
C LYS A 9 29.62 -5.12 2.89
N LEU A 10 28.31 -5.10 2.68
CA LEU A 10 27.62 -6.15 1.93
C LEU A 10 28.10 -6.08 0.49
N SER A 11 28.98 -6.98 0.11
CA SER A 11 29.34 -7.23 -1.29
C SER A 11 28.20 -8.02 -1.92
N TYR A 12 27.34 -7.35 -2.69
CA TYR A 12 26.42 -8.03 -3.60
C TYR A 12 27.26 -8.73 -4.68
N SER A 13 27.42 -10.05 -4.56
CA SER A 13 27.89 -10.84 -5.68
C SER A 13 26.80 -10.84 -6.76
N GLN A 14 27.16 -10.35 -7.94
CA GLN A 14 26.35 -10.43 -9.16
C GLN A 14 26.21 -11.89 -9.60
N ASN A 15 25.41 -12.67 -8.92
CA ASN A 15 24.85 -13.89 -9.48
C ASN A 15 23.62 -13.46 -10.30
N GLN A 16 23.88 -13.09 -11.56
CA GLN A 16 22.87 -12.94 -12.58
C GLN A 16 22.14 -14.29 -12.74
N MET A 17 21.03 -14.50 -12.04
CA MET A 17 20.02 -15.42 -12.49
C MET A 17 19.48 -14.85 -13.80
N LYS A 18 19.87 -15.44 -14.92
CA LYS A 18 19.26 -15.21 -16.23
C LYS A 18 17.82 -15.72 -16.15
N PHE A 19 16.91 -14.86 -15.71
CA PHE A 19 15.49 -15.05 -16.01
C PHE A 19 15.34 -14.74 -17.49
N ALA A 20 15.10 -15.80 -18.28
CA ALA A 20 14.84 -15.68 -19.69
C ALA A 20 13.70 -14.69 -19.91
N THR A 21 13.93 -13.74 -20.79
CA THR A 21 12.92 -12.84 -21.36
C THR A 21 11.85 -13.67 -22.07
N ARG A 22 10.84 -14.09 -21.34
CA ARG A 22 9.57 -14.63 -21.85
C ARG A 22 8.45 -14.10 -20.98
N SER A 23 7.75 -13.08 -21.47
CA SER A 23 6.34 -12.86 -21.14
C SER A 23 5.52 -13.72 -22.14
N PRO A 24 4.34 -14.20 -21.82
CA PRO A 24 3.51 -13.88 -20.66
C PRO A 24 3.38 -15.09 -19.72
N PHE A 25 3.18 -14.81 -18.45
CA PHE A 25 2.76 -15.77 -17.46
C PHE A 25 1.53 -16.54 -17.95
N ASP A 26 1.58 -17.85 -17.87
CA ASP A 26 0.37 -18.65 -17.78
C ASP A 26 -0.22 -18.38 -16.38
N VAL A 27 -1.15 -17.43 -16.37
CA VAL A 27 -1.62 -16.67 -15.21
C VAL A 27 -2.11 -17.56 -14.05
N ASN A 28 -2.44 -18.83 -14.29
CA ASN A 28 -3.02 -19.69 -13.28
C ASN A 28 -2.06 -20.70 -12.63
N SER A 29 -1.03 -21.17 -13.32
CA SER A 29 -0.06 -22.12 -12.74
C SER A 29 1.10 -21.46 -12.03
N ASP A 30 1.46 -20.23 -12.40
CA ASP A 30 2.66 -19.57 -11.88
C ASP A 30 2.49 -18.90 -10.52
N PHE A 31 1.29 -18.44 -10.15
CA PHE A 31 1.08 -17.78 -8.85
C PHE A 31 1.31 -18.70 -7.66
N VAL A 32 0.97 -19.99 -7.74
CA VAL A 32 1.24 -20.96 -6.67
C VAL A 32 2.75 -21.11 -6.47
N ASN A 33 3.49 -21.23 -7.57
CA ASN A 33 4.95 -21.34 -7.55
C ASN A 33 5.61 -20.06 -7.03
N LEU A 34 5.17 -18.88 -7.47
CA LEU A 34 5.67 -17.58 -7.00
C LEU A 34 5.43 -17.39 -5.50
N ASN A 35 4.22 -17.69 -5.01
CA ASN A 35 3.89 -17.58 -3.59
C ASN A 35 4.72 -18.55 -2.74
N THR A 36 4.99 -19.75 -3.24
CA THR A 36 5.86 -20.72 -2.56
C THR A 36 7.31 -20.25 -2.57
N TYR A 37 7.80 -19.73 -3.69
CA TYR A 37 9.17 -19.26 -3.86
C TYR A 37 9.48 -18.05 -2.98
N PHE A 38 8.57 -17.07 -2.89
CA PHE A 38 8.80 -15.82 -2.13
C PHE A 38 8.39 -15.90 -0.66
N ARG A 39 7.80 -16.98 -0.19
CA ARG A 39 7.23 -17.11 1.17
C ARG A 39 8.21 -16.72 2.27
N ASP A 40 9.43 -17.20 2.17
CA ASP A 40 10.46 -17.08 3.20
C ASP A 40 11.67 -16.28 2.71
N ARG A 41 11.52 -15.55 1.59
CA ARG A 41 12.59 -14.74 1.02
C ARG A 41 12.55 -13.31 1.53
N PRO A 42 13.70 -12.60 1.48
CA PRO A 42 13.75 -11.18 1.78
C PRO A 42 12.75 -10.38 0.93
N LEU A 43 12.25 -9.29 1.51
CA LEU A 43 11.34 -8.35 0.84
C LEU A 43 11.92 -7.85 -0.49
N ASP A 44 13.21 -7.54 -0.51
CA ASP A 44 13.88 -7.01 -1.70
C ASP A 44 13.85 -7.98 -2.88
N ASP A 45 13.89 -9.30 -2.65
CA ASP A 45 13.84 -10.30 -3.72
C ASP A 45 12.51 -10.22 -4.48
N LEU A 46 11.39 -10.09 -3.76
CA LEU A 46 10.06 -9.97 -4.36
C LEU A 46 9.89 -8.62 -5.07
N LEU A 47 10.35 -7.53 -4.46
CA LEU A 47 10.28 -6.21 -5.06
C LEU A 47 11.16 -6.11 -6.31
N TRP A 48 12.36 -6.67 -6.26
CA TRP A 48 13.26 -6.69 -7.42
C TRP A 48 12.68 -7.53 -8.57
N TRP A 49 12.11 -8.71 -8.26
CA TRP A 49 11.39 -9.51 -9.26
C TRP A 49 10.26 -8.71 -9.90
N CYS A 50 9.47 -8.02 -9.08
CA CYS A 50 8.36 -7.19 -9.56
C CYS A 50 8.83 -6.10 -10.52
N LEU A 51 9.85 -5.32 -10.11
CA LEU A 51 10.42 -4.25 -10.92
C LEU A 51 11.04 -4.77 -12.22
N SER A 52 11.75 -5.91 -12.16
CA SER A 52 12.37 -6.53 -13.32
C SER A 52 11.37 -7.11 -14.31
N THR A 53 10.21 -7.59 -13.81
CA THR A 53 9.17 -8.20 -14.64
C THR A 53 8.29 -7.17 -15.33
N PHE A 54 7.87 -6.13 -14.59
CA PHE A 54 6.86 -5.18 -15.08
C PHE A 54 7.46 -3.83 -15.51
N GLY A 55 8.70 -3.52 -15.13
CA GLY A 55 9.36 -2.27 -15.48
C GLY A 55 8.51 -1.04 -15.13
N ASP A 56 8.25 -0.19 -16.14
CA ASP A 56 7.45 1.03 -15.98
C ASP A 56 5.94 0.78 -15.82
N LYS A 57 5.51 -0.47 -15.95
CA LYS A 57 4.10 -0.85 -15.87
C LYS A 57 3.69 -1.37 -14.50
N VAL A 58 4.45 -1.03 -13.47
CA VAL A 58 4.09 -1.30 -12.07
C VAL A 58 4.11 -0.01 -11.26
N ALA A 59 3.18 0.10 -10.31
CA ALA A 59 3.16 1.19 -9.34
C ALA A 59 2.82 0.67 -7.94
N GLN A 60 3.38 1.31 -6.92
CA GLN A 60 2.89 1.12 -5.57
C GLN A 60 1.66 2.01 -5.35
N VAL A 61 0.56 1.41 -4.85
CA VAL A 61 -0.60 2.16 -4.37
C VAL A 61 -0.55 2.24 -2.85
N THR A 62 -0.52 3.45 -2.30
CA THR A 62 -0.35 3.63 -0.85
C THR A 62 -1.15 4.82 -0.31
N SER A 63 -1.65 4.68 0.91
CA SER A 63 -2.13 5.79 1.74
C SER A 63 -1.08 6.24 2.76
N PHE A 64 0.20 5.91 2.52
CA PHE A 64 1.33 6.18 3.41
C PHE A 64 1.17 5.59 4.82
N GLY A 65 0.38 4.52 4.97
CA GLY A 65 0.35 3.74 6.21
C GLY A 65 1.67 3.00 6.47
N PRO A 66 1.93 2.52 7.69
CA PRO A 66 3.22 1.95 8.10
C PRO A 66 3.78 0.90 7.14
N THR A 67 2.95 -0.08 6.75
CA THR A 67 3.36 -1.13 5.79
C THR A 67 3.71 -0.54 4.42
N GLY A 68 2.91 0.42 3.95
CA GLY A 68 3.17 1.10 2.68
C GLY A 68 4.46 1.91 2.70
N MET A 69 4.83 2.48 3.84
CA MET A 69 6.08 3.23 4.01
C MET A 69 7.31 2.35 3.97
N ILE A 70 7.26 1.14 4.55
CA ILE A 70 8.35 0.16 4.44
C ILE A 70 8.58 -0.20 2.96
N ILE A 71 7.50 -0.54 2.24
CA ILE A 71 7.58 -0.90 0.82
C ILE A 71 8.15 0.27 0.00
N LEU A 72 7.68 1.48 0.25
CA LEU A 72 8.15 2.69 -0.44
C LEU A 72 9.65 2.94 -0.21
N ASP A 73 10.13 2.78 1.02
CA ASP A 73 11.54 2.96 1.39
C ASP A 73 12.45 1.97 0.63
N HIS A 74 12.03 0.70 0.51
CA HIS A 74 12.74 -0.30 -0.28
C HIS A 74 12.69 0.00 -1.78
N LEU A 75 11.50 0.30 -2.32
CA LEU A 75 11.32 0.61 -3.74
C LEU A 75 12.15 1.82 -4.17
N ALA A 76 12.18 2.88 -3.36
CA ALA A 76 12.95 4.09 -3.66
C ALA A 76 14.48 3.83 -3.68
N LYS A 77 14.96 2.84 -2.92
CA LYS A 77 16.36 2.40 -2.95
C LYS A 77 16.67 1.49 -4.14
N LEU A 78 15.74 0.59 -4.48
CA LEU A 78 15.90 -0.34 -5.59
C LEU A 78 15.73 0.31 -6.96
N SER A 79 14.80 1.26 -7.07
CA SER A 79 14.44 1.93 -8.32
C SER A 79 14.10 3.40 -8.06
N PRO A 80 15.10 4.30 -7.98
CA PRO A 80 14.86 5.74 -7.93
C PRO A 80 13.96 6.19 -9.08
N GLY A 81 12.91 6.94 -8.78
CA GLY A 81 11.89 7.33 -9.76
C GLY A 81 10.74 6.32 -9.92
N VAL A 82 10.63 5.32 -9.03
CA VAL A 82 9.51 4.38 -9.04
C VAL A 82 8.16 5.10 -8.94
N LYS A 83 7.16 4.60 -9.68
CA LYS A 83 5.80 5.13 -9.65
C LYS A 83 5.09 4.79 -8.34
N VAL A 84 4.57 5.80 -7.68
CA VAL A 84 3.75 5.68 -6.47
C VAL A 84 2.43 6.40 -6.71
N ILE A 85 1.32 5.76 -6.42
CA ILE A 85 -0.03 6.32 -6.56
C ILE A 85 -0.66 6.44 -5.18
N THR A 86 -1.22 7.60 -4.90
CA THR A 86 -2.04 7.83 -3.71
C THR A 86 -3.42 8.36 -4.08
N ILE A 87 -4.43 7.99 -3.29
CA ILE A 87 -5.80 8.45 -3.50
C ILE A 87 -6.06 9.63 -2.57
N ASP A 88 -6.34 10.77 -3.14
CA ASP A 88 -6.87 11.91 -2.41
C ASP A 88 -8.39 11.94 -2.53
N THR A 89 -9.05 11.73 -1.41
CA THR A 89 -10.52 11.69 -1.34
C THR A 89 -11.14 13.08 -1.14
N ASN A 90 -10.35 14.14 -1.01
CA ASN A 90 -10.73 15.48 -0.52
C ASN A 90 -11.27 15.48 0.92
N PHE A 91 -11.11 14.37 1.65
CA PHE A 91 -11.54 14.19 3.04
C PHE A 91 -10.42 13.61 3.91
N LEU A 92 -9.16 13.77 3.49
CA LEU A 92 -8.03 13.30 4.30
C LEU A 92 -7.78 14.26 5.47
N PHE A 93 -7.06 13.76 6.49
CA PHE A 93 -6.58 14.59 7.58
C PHE A 93 -5.47 15.54 7.09
N GLU A 94 -5.37 16.70 7.68
CA GLU A 94 -4.30 17.68 7.38
C GLU A 94 -2.91 17.07 7.59
N GLU A 95 -2.77 16.23 8.63
CA GLU A 95 -1.54 15.48 8.90
C GLU A 95 -1.20 14.49 7.78
N THR A 96 -2.19 13.97 7.07
CA THR A 96 -1.95 13.08 5.93
C THR A 96 -1.48 13.87 4.71
N TYR A 97 -2.03 15.05 4.46
CA TYR A 97 -1.55 15.95 3.40
C TYR A 97 -0.11 16.39 3.67
N SER A 98 0.17 16.91 4.87
CA SER A 98 1.50 17.33 5.27
C SER A 98 2.53 16.20 5.21
N PHE A 99 2.13 15.00 5.63
CA PHE A 99 2.99 13.82 5.59
C PHE A 99 3.27 13.38 4.14
N ARG A 100 2.26 13.38 3.26
CA ARG A 100 2.44 13.10 1.81
C ARG A 100 3.48 14.03 1.20
N ASP A 101 3.38 15.33 1.47
CA ASP A 101 4.28 16.34 0.91
C ASP A 101 5.72 16.15 1.45
N GLN A 102 5.86 15.81 2.72
CA GLN A 102 7.15 15.41 3.32
C GLN A 102 7.76 14.19 2.63
N ILE A 103 6.96 13.16 2.34
CA ILE A 103 7.42 11.94 1.67
C ILE A 103 7.85 12.23 0.25
N GLN A 104 7.12 13.04 -0.48
CA GLN A 104 7.48 13.45 -1.85
C GLN A 104 8.81 14.21 -1.91
N GLN A 105 9.13 15.00 -0.88
CA GLN A 105 10.41 15.70 -0.79
C GLN A 105 11.56 14.79 -0.37
N ARG A 106 11.27 13.77 0.47
CA ARG A 106 12.29 12.88 1.04
C ARG A 106 12.74 11.78 0.11
N TYR A 107 11.84 11.22 -0.68
CA TYR A 107 12.10 10.04 -1.50
C TYR A 107 12.12 10.36 -2.99
N PRO A 108 13.05 9.77 -3.76
CA PRO A 108 13.11 9.93 -5.22
C PRO A 108 12.02 9.07 -5.89
N ILE A 109 10.77 9.50 -5.81
CA ILE A 109 9.60 8.79 -6.36
C ILE A 109 8.85 9.67 -7.37
N GLN A 110 8.11 9.03 -8.28
CA GLN A 110 7.13 9.70 -9.14
C GLN A 110 5.74 9.54 -8.51
N LEU A 111 5.32 10.55 -7.74
CA LEU A 111 4.04 10.52 -7.04
C LEU A 111 2.90 10.97 -7.95
N GLY A 112 1.97 10.06 -8.25
CA GLY A 112 0.68 10.34 -8.85
C GLY A 112 -0.40 10.47 -7.78
N ILE A 113 -1.20 11.53 -7.86
CA ILE A 113 -2.35 11.74 -6.96
C ILE A 113 -3.61 11.54 -7.78
N CYS A 114 -4.42 10.52 -7.45
CA CYS A 114 -5.71 10.31 -8.08
C CYS A 114 -6.85 10.81 -7.18
N GLN A 115 -7.81 11.49 -7.79
CA GLN A 115 -8.94 12.11 -7.13
C GLN A 115 -10.23 11.80 -7.86
N SER A 116 -11.37 11.88 -7.16
CA SER A 116 -12.68 11.85 -7.80
C SER A 116 -12.86 13.07 -8.71
N SER A 117 -13.49 12.88 -9.86
CA SER A 117 -13.91 13.98 -10.74
C SER A 117 -14.99 14.87 -10.11
N LEU A 118 -15.67 14.36 -9.07
CA LEU A 118 -16.67 15.13 -8.32
C LEU A 118 -16.01 15.85 -7.13
N THR A 119 -16.28 17.13 -6.98
CA THR A 119 -15.97 17.83 -5.72
C THR A 119 -16.87 17.31 -4.58
N PRO A 120 -16.53 17.53 -3.30
CA PRO A 120 -17.42 17.22 -2.19
C PRO A 120 -18.81 17.85 -2.31
N GLU A 121 -18.86 19.09 -2.78
CA GLU A 121 -20.09 19.87 -2.97
C GLU A 121 -20.93 19.29 -4.11
N ALA A 122 -20.33 18.98 -5.26
CA ALA A 122 -21.02 18.34 -6.39
C ALA A 122 -21.56 16.97 -5.99
N GLN A 123 -20.79 16.18 -5.23
CA GLN A 123 -21.27 14.90 -4.72
C GLN A 123 -22.48 15.08 -3.80
N ALA A 124 -22.48 16.08 -2.92
CA ALA A 124 -23.58 16.36 -2.01
C ALA A 124 -24.85 16.81 -2.76
N GLN A 125 -24.71 17.55 -3.87
CA GLN A 125 -25.84 17.98 -4.71
C GLN A 125 -26.43 16.83 -5.53
N ILE A 126 -25.58 15.96 -6.11
CA ILE A 126 -26.02 14.88 -7.01
C ILE A 126 -26.63 13.71 -6.22
N TYR A 127 -26.03 13.33 -5.11
CA TYR A 127 -26.46 12.18 -4.32
C TYR A 127 -27.20 12.63 -3.06
N GLN A 128 -26.47 13.15 -2.06
CA GLN A 128 -27.00 13.77 -0.84
C GLN A 128 -25.86 14.31 0.04
N PRO A 129 -26.15 15.26 0.95
CA PRO A 129 -25.19 15.68 1.97
C PRO A 129 -24.72 14.50 2.82
N ASN A 130 -23.47 14.57 3.26
CA ASN A 130 -22.87 13.57 4.16
C ASN A 130 -22.98 12.10 3.66
N LEU A 131 -22.78 11.90 2.36
CA LEU A 131 -22.89 10.56 1.75
C LEU A 131 -22.07 9.50 2.49
N TRP A 132 -20.92 9.87 3.10
CA TRP A 132 -20.10 8.97 3.91
C TRP A 132 -20.81 8.40 5.14
N GLN A 133 -21.84 9.08 5.64
CA GLN A 133 -22.65 8.67 6.79
C GLN A 133 -23.86 7.84 6.35
N VAL A 134 -24.45 8.15 5.23
CA VAL A 134 -25.70 7.52 4.76
C VAL A 134 -25.42 6.28 3.92
N ASP A 135 -24.46 6.41 2.99
CA ASP A 135 -23.98 5.30 2.15
C ASP A 135 -22.47 5.35 2.01
N PRO A 136 -21.74 4.80 3.01
CA PRO A 136 -20.27 4.77 2.99
C PRO A 136 -19.71 3.89 1.87
N ASP A 137 -20.47 2.94 1.32
CA ASP A 137 -20.02 2.12 0.20
C ASP A 137 -20.01 2.91 -1.09
N LEU A 138 -21.08 3.62 -1.41
CA LEU A 138 -21.15 4.51 -2.56
C LEU A 138 -20.12 5.65 -2.45
N CYS A 139 -19.97 6.27 -1.27
CA CYS A 139 -18.95 7.29 -1.04
C CYS A 139 -17.54 6.76 -1.33
N CYS A 140 -17.18 5.58 -0.83
CA CYS A 140 -15.88 4.96 -1.11
C CYS A 140 -15.74 4.57 -2.59
N TYR A 141 -16.80 4.11 -3.24
CA TYR A 141 -16.76 3.78 -4.65
C TYR A 141 -16.44 5.00 -5.51
N LEU A 142 -17.15 6.11 -5.30
CA LEU A 142 -16.96 7.37 -6.04
C LEU A 142 -15.60 8.01 -5.77
N ARG A 143 -15.10 7.96 -4.52
CA ARG A 143 -13.90 8.70 -4.12
C ARG A 143 -12.63 7.87 -4.08
N LYS A 144 -12.71 6.56 -4.20
CA LYS A 144 -11.55 5.67 -4.12
C LYS A 144 -11.49 4.68 -5.27
N VAL A 145 -12.57 3.93 -5.50
CA VAL A 145 -12.55 2.82 -6.47
C VAL A 145 -12.47 3.34 -7.90
N ILE A 146 -13.31 4.31 -8.27
CA ILE A 146 -13.29 4.92 -9.61
C ILE A 146 -11.94 5.59 -9.89
N PRO A 147 -11.45 6.53 -9.06
CA PRO A 147 -10.17 7.19 -9.33
C PRO A 147 -9.00 6.21 -9.40
N LEU A 148 -8.98 5.19 -8.53
CA LEU A 148 -7.94 4.18 -8.58
C LEU A 148 -8.00 3.36 -9.87
N ARG A 149 -9.19 2.96 -10.32
CA ARG A 149 -9.34 2.22 -11.59
C ARG A 149 -8.79 3.00 -12.77
N GLU A 150 -9.03 4.30 -12.81
CA GLU A 150 -8.50 5.21 -13.85
C GLU A 150 -6.96 5.31 -13.74
N ALA A 151 -6.43 5.49 -12.53
CA ALA A 151 -5.00 5.62 -12.30
C ALA A 151 -4.20 4.32 -12.56
N LEU A 152 -4.84 3.16 -12.51
CA LEU A 152 -4.23 1.87 -12.81
C LEU A 152 -4.27 1.51 -14.30
N GLN A 153 -4.93 2.30 -15.16
CA GLN A 153 -4.98 2.03 -16.59
C GLN A 153 -3.57 2.05 -17.20
N GLY A 154 -3.28 1.07 -18.04
CA GLY A 154 -1.99 0.93 -18.71
C GLY A 154 -0.88 0.32 -17.85
N LEU A 155 -1.15 -0.01 -16.58
CA LEU A 155 -0.25 -0.83 -15.76
C LEU A 155 -0.54 -2.32 -15.97
N ASP A 156 0.45 -3.16 -15.66
CA ASP A 156 0.36 -4.61 -15.67
C ASP A 156 0.34 -5.18 -14.24
N ALA A 157 0.84 -4.41 -13.26
CA ALA A 157 0.88 -4.81 -11.86
C ALA A 157 0.75 -3.62 -10.89
N TRP A 158 0.32 -3.92 -9.68
CA TRP A 158 0.32 -2.96 -8.58
C TRP A 158 0.76 -3.58 -7.26
N ILE A 159 1.45 -2.78 -6.45
CA ILE A 159 1.98 -3.20 -5.15
C ILE A 159 1.14 -2.55 -4.05
N THR A 160 0.74 -3.33 -3.05
CA THR A 160 -0.08 -2.86 -1.93
C THR A 160 0.55 -3.16 -0.58
N GLY A 161 0.18 -2.39 0.44
CA GLY A 161 0.61 -2.56 1.83
C GLY A 161 -0.33 -3.44 2.66
N LEU A 162 -0.99 -4.43 2.07
CA LEU A 162 -1.88 -5.33 2.79
C LEU A 162 -1.09 -6.38 3.57
N ARG A 163 -1.62 -6.75 4.76
CA ARG A 163 -1.13 -7.84 5.59
C ARG A 163 -2.28 -8.75 6.01
N ARG A 164 -1.96 -10.02 6.28
CA ARG A 164 -2.96 -11.03 6.72
C ARG A 164 -3.53 -10.74 8.09
N ASP A 165 -2.72 -10.18 8.99
CA ASP A 165 -3.11 -9.88 10.37
C ASP A 165 -4.00 -8.63 10.54
N GLN A 166 -4.22 -7.85 9.47
CA GLN A 166 -4.97 -6.61 9.54
C GLN A 166 -6.48 -6.81 9.72
N SER A 167 -7.04 -7.92 9.24
CA SER A 167 -8.46 -8.24 9.38
C SER A 167 -8.73 -9.71 9.00
N PRO A 168 -9.84 -10.29 9.48
CA PRO A 168 -10.26 -11.66 9.09
C PRO A 168 -10.41 -11.84 7.58
N THR A 169 -10.86 -10.79 6.86
CA THR A 169 -11.03 -10.84 5.40
C THR A 169 -9.73 -10.96 4.62
N ARG A 170 -8.57 -10.73 5.30
CA ARG A 170 -7.25 -10.75 4.69
C ARG A 170 -6.40 -11.97 5.07
N MET A 171 -6.90 -12.86 5.91
CA MET A 171 -6.12 -14.00 6.45
C MET A 171 -5.50 -14.90 5.37
N THR A 172 -6.16 -15.03 4.22
CA THR A 172 -5.70 -15.86 3.10
C THR A 172 -5.00 -15.08 1.99
N LEU A 173 -4.65 -13.81 2.24
CA LEU A 173 -4.04 -12.92 1.26
C LEU A 173 -2.73 -13.51 0.70
N PRO A 174 -2.59 -13.72 -0.62
CA PRO A 174 -1.34 -14.19 -1.22
C PRO A 174 -0.32 -13.04 -1.36
N LEU A 175 0.96 -13.40 -1.50
CA LEU A 175 2.02 -12.44 -1.85
C LEU A 175 1.84 -11.91 -3.27
N VAL A 176 1.50 -12.81 -4.21
CA VAL A 176 1.25 -12.48 -5.62
C VAL A 176 -0.03 -13.15 -6.07
N SER A 177 -0.90 -12.42 -6.76
CA SER A 177 -2.17 -12.92 -7.28
C SER A 177 -2.65 -12.13 -8.49
N TRP A 178 -3.61 -12.69 -9.22
CA TRP A 178 -4.38 -11.93 -10.17
C TRP A 178 -5.48 -11.12 -9.46
N ASP A 179 -5.58 -9.85 -9.76
CA ASP A 179 -6.67 -8.99 -9.31
C ASP A 179 -7.67 -8.81 -10.46
N ALA A 180 -8.72 -9.62 -10.44
CA ALA A 180 -9.76 -9.61 -11.48
C ALA A 180 -10.53 -8.28 -11.54
N LYS A 181 -10.59 -7.52 -10.44
CA LYS A 181 -11.29 -6.24 -10.37
C LYS A 181 -10.63 -5.16 -11.22
N TYR A 182 -9.30 -5.16 -11.26
CA TYR A 182 -8.51 -4.19 -12.01
C TYR A 182 -7.82 -4.80 -13.23
N ASN A 183 -7.89 -6.13 -13.41
CA ASN A 183 -7.25 -6.87 -14.48
C ASN A 183 -5.72 -6.71 -14.48
N LEU A 184 -5.09 -6.85 -13.31
CA LEU A 184 -3.67 -6.63 -13.04
C LEU A 184 -3.11 -7.71 -12.11
N VAL A 185 -1.79 -7.88 -12.12
CA VAL A 185 -1.10 -8.61 -11.05
C VAL A 185 -1.07 -7.77 -9.78
N LYS A 186 -1.51 -8.34 -8.67
CA LYS A 186 -1.48 -7.71 -7.34
C LYS A 186 -0.37 -8.33 -6.50
N ILE A 187 0.45 -7.47 -5.92
CA ILE A 187 1.60 -7.87 -5.12
C ILE A 187 1.44 -7.29 -3.72
N ASN A 188 1.49 -8.17 -2.71
CA ASN A 188 1.38 -7.82 -1.30
C ASN A 188 2.65 -8.25 -0.57
N PRO A 189 3.76 -7.52 -0.69
CA PRO A 189 5.09 -8.01 -0.30
C PRO A 189 5.22 -8.33 1.19
N LEU A 190 4.45 -7.63 2.01
CA LEU A 190 4.45 -7.78 3.46
C LEU A 190 3.24 -8.57 3.98
N ALA A 191 2.57 -9.38 3.14
CA ALA A 191 1.38 -10.14 3.52
C ALA A 191 1.59 -11.01 4.76
N ASN A 192 2.78 -11.58 4.94
CA ASN A 192 3.14 -12.45 6.06
C ASN A 192 3.62 -11.71 7.32
N TRP A 193 3.84 -10.39 7.23
CA TRP A 193 4.36 -9.62 8.37
C TRP A 193 3.28 -9.35 9.39
N THR A 194 3.67 -9.37 10.67
CA THR A 194 2.79 -8.94 11.76
C THR A 194 2.91 -7.42 11.98
N ARG A 195 1.92 -6.86 12.69
CA ARG A 195 1.95 -5.46 13.14
C ARG A 195 3.23 -5.12 13.89
N ASP A 196 3.63 -6.00 14.81
CA ASP A 196 4.81 -5.77 15.64
C ASP A 196 6.10 -5.78 14.82
N GLN A 197 6.21 -6.67 13.83
CA GLN A 197 7.33 -6.67 12.89
C GLN A 197 7.38 -5.38 12.07
N VAL A 198 6.24 -4.88 11.60
CA VAL A 198 6.17 -3.61 10.86
C VAL A 198 6.66 -2.45 11.73
N TRP A 199 6.17 -2.33 12.97
CA TRP A 199 6.57 -1.23 13.84
C TRP A 199 8.02 -1.35 14.31
N ALA A 200 8.49 -2.54 14.62
CA ALA A 200 9.90 -2.78 14.94
C ALA A 200 10.80 -2.35 13.78
N TYR A 201 10.43 -2.70 12.54
CA TYR A 201 11.20 -2.33 11.35
C TYR A 201 11.23 -0.80 11.14
N ILE A 202 10.08 -0.13 11.26
CA ILE A 202 9.96 1.33 11.16
C ILE A 202 10.89 2.04 12.14
N LEU A 203 10.87 1.61 13.41
CA LEU A 203 11.65 2.25 14.47
C LEU A 203 13.15 2.00 14.30
N ILE A 204 13.55 0.76 13.99
CA ILE A 204 14.96 0.40 13.80
C ILE A 204 15.58 1.14 12.59
N ASN A 205 14.81 1.30 11.51
CA ASN A 205 15.30 1.91 10.27
C ASN A 205 14.96 3.41 10.13
N ASN A 206 14.36 4.03 11.15
CA ASN A 206 13.96 5.44 11.14
C ASN A 206 13.10 5.81 9.92
N ILE A 207 12.18 4.91 9.55
CA ILE A 207 11.23 5.16 8.46
C ILE A 207 10.17 6.15 8.95
N PRO A 208 9.89 7.23 8.21
CA PRO A 208 8.86 8.19 8.62
C PRO A 208 7.47 7.55 8.59
N TYR A 209 6.61 7.97 9.49
CA TYR A 209 5.22 7.56 9.56
C TYR A 209 4.30 8.72 9.94
N ASN A 210 3.02 8.61 9.59
CA ASN A 210 2.04 9.65 9.84
C ASN A 210 1.88 9.89 11.35
N PRO A 211 1.99 11.16 11.84
CA PRO A 211 1.95 11.48 13.27
C PRO A 211 0.63 11.13 13.96
N LEU A 212 -0.46 10.91 13.23
CA LEU A 212 -1.71 10.42 13.77
C LEU A 212 -1.58 9.07 14.48
N HIS A 213 -0.58 8.23 14.08
CA HIS A 213 -0.32 6.97 14.78
C HIS A 213 0.07 7.20 16.25
N ASN A 214 0.78 8.29 16.58
CA ASN A 214 1.12 8.66 17.96
C ASN A 214 -0.10 9.13 18.76
N ARG A 215 -1.21 9.44 18.07
CA ARG A 215 -2.48 9.86 18.70
C ARG A 215 -3.52 8.72 18.72
N GLY A 216 -3.07 7.47 18.57
CA GLY A 216 -3.92 6.28 18.68
C GLY A 216 -4.68 5.90 17.40
N TYR A 217 -4.37 6.50 16.25
CA TYR A 217 -4.96 6.10 14.98
C TYR A 217 -4.17 4.93 14.37
N ALA A 218 -4.62 3.70 14.57
CA ALA A 218 -3.92 2.54 14.01
C ALA A 218 -4.17 2.33 12.51
N SER A 219 -5.33 2.76 12.00
CA SER A 219 -5.69 2.71 10.58
C SER A 219 -6.25 4.06 10.16
N ILE A 220 -5.57 4.75 9.25
CA ILE A 220 -5.91 6.11 8.81
C ILE A 220 -6.61 6.08 7.45
N GLY A 221 -7.67 6.87 7.31
CA GLY A 221 -8.40 7.10 6.06
C GLY A 221 -9.01 8.50 6.02
N CYS A 222 -10.27 8.63 5.56
CA CYS A 222 -10.98 9.91 5.56
C CYS A 222 -11.32 10.35 7.00
N THR A 223 -11.31 11.65 7.27
CA THR A 223 -11.64 12.27 8.57
C THR A 223 -12.98 11.79 9.12
N HIS A 224 -13.99 11.72 8.27
CA HIS A 224 -15.35 11.31 8.64
C HIS A 224 -15.51 9.81 8.94
N CYS A 225 -14.55 8.98 8.52
CA CYS A 225 -14.62 7.52 8.62
C CYS A 225 -13.51 6.95 9.51
N THR A 226 -12.82 7.77 10.29
CA THR A 226 -11.65 7.35 11.06
C THR A 226 -11.60 8.07 12.40
N CYS A 227 -11.44 7.30 13.47
CA CYS A 227 -11.13 7.79 14.81
C CYS A 227 -10.00 6.94 15.43
N PRO A 228 -9.46 7.33 16.58
CA PRO A 228 -8.53 6.50 17.35
C PRO A 228 -9.12 5.12 17.62
N ILE A 229 -8.26 4.11 17.75
CA ILE A 229 -8.71 2.75 18.02
C ILE A 229 -9.44 2.66 19.38
N ILE A 230 -10.54 1.91 19.38
CA ILE A 230 -11.30 1.60 20.60
C ILE A 230 -10.84 0.25 21.16
N ASN A 231 -10.55 -0.71 20.29
CA ASN A 231 -10.07 -2.04 20.65
C ASN A 231 -8.62 -2.22 20.18
N PRO A 232 -7.64 -2.32 21.10
CA PRO A 232 -6.22 -2.50 20.73
C PRO A 232 -5.92 -3.77 19.93
N LEU A 233 -6.78 -4.80 20.05
CA LEU A 233 -6.63 -6.06 19.30
C LEU A 233 -7.13 -5.98 17.86
N ASN A 234 -7.79 -4.89 17.49
CA ASN A 234 -8.30 -4.68 16.13
C ASN A 234 -7.83 -3.31 15.60
N GLU A 235 -6.80 -3.32 14.76
CA GLU A 235 -6.24 -2.11 14.14
C GLU A 235 -7.30 -1.28 13.38
N ARG A 236 -8.39 -1.88 12.96
CA ARG A 236 -9.44 -1.24 12.17
C ARG A 236 -10.67 -0.85 12.99
N SER A 237 -10.65 -1.03 14.33
CA SER A 237 -11.78 -0.70 15.22
C SER A 237 -12.17 0.79 15.19
N GLY A 238 -11.27 1.67 14.75
CA GLY A 238 -11.55 3.09 14.54
C GLY A 238 -12.14 3.44 13.16
N ARG A 239 -12.45 2.45 12.31
CA ARG A 239 -12.96 2.70 10.94
C ARG A 239 -14.47 2.48 10.85
N TRP A 240 -15.16 3.38 10.13
CA TRP A 240 -16.60 3.32 9.85
C TRP A 240 -17.46 2.99 11.06
N GLN A 241 -17.21 3.67 12.18
CA GLN A 241 -18.00 3.44 13.40
C GLN A 241 -19.49 3.63 13.16
N GLY A 242 -20.30 2.72 13.72
CA GLY A 242 -21.75 2.71 13.51
C GLY A 242 -22.21 2.06 12.20
N HIS A 243 -21.27 1.55 11.37
CA HIS A 243 -21.60 0.84 10.13
C HIS A 243 -21.02 -0.59 10.14
N PRO A 244 -21.69 -1.56 9.50
CA PRO A 244 -21.18 -2.93 9.37
C PRO A 244 -20.00 -3.04 8.39
N LYS A 245 -19.58 -1.93 7.80
CA LYS A 245 -18.50 -1.85 6.81
C LYS A 245 -17.14 -2.11 7.44
N ILE A 246 -16.37 -3.02 6.84
CA ILE A 246 -15.02 -3.39 7.27
C ILE A 246 -13.93 -3.08 6.24
N GLU A 247 -14.30 -2.90 4.97
CA GLU A 247 -13.37 -2.60 3.88
C GLU A 247 -13.86 -1.45 3.01
N CYS A 248 -12.94 -0.70 2.39
CA CYS A 248 -13.28 0.46 1.55
C CYS A 248 -13.63 0.12 0.10
N GLY A 249 -13.65 -1.16 -0.24
CA GLY A 249 -13.96 -1.61 -1.59
C GLY A 249 -12.79 -1.56 -2.59
N ILE A 250 -11.61 -1.05 -2.24
CA ILE A 250 -10.45 -1.06 -3.14
C ILE A 250 -9.93 -2.49 -3.37
N HIS A 251 -9.95 -3.31 -2.34
CA HIS A 251 -9.28 -4.61 -2.33
C HIS A 251 -10.25 -5.81 -2.38
N VAL A 252 -11.53 -5.54 -2.38
CA VAL A 252 -12.63 -6.53 -2.40
C VAL A 252 -13.57 -6.26 -3.56
#